data_10b0de21b833b2d27bc4ead636ed56dd
#
_entry.id   10b0de21b833b2d27bc4ead636ed56dd
#
_cell.length_a   1.000
_cell.length_b   1.000
_cell.length_c   1.000
_cell.angle_alpha   90.00
_cell.angle_beta   90.00
_cell.angle_gamma   90.00
#
_symmetry.space_group_name_H-M   'P 1'
#
loop_
_entity.id
_entity.type
_entity.pdbx_description
1 polymer ?
#
loop_
_entity_poly.entity_id
_entity_poly.type
_entity_poly.pdbx_seq_one_letter_code
_entity_poly.pdbx_strand_id
1 'polypeptide(L)'
;RVVAVATRHGVPVVEDAPYSELRFSGEPLPSLKSFDQRGTVIHLGTFSKILSPGLRLAWIVAPGWFAKPLNILKSSADLHTSTFTQMVAAEYLAGADLDAHLARIREIYGQRRDVMVRALEREMPAEVRFTRPEGGLFLWVELPAGLDARELLPCALARNVAFVPGGSFWARGGGDHTLRLNYS
;
A
#
# COMPACT_ATOMS: atom_id res chain seq x y z
N ARG A 1 18.24 -9.26 4.70
CA ARG A 1 18.05 -10.61 5.26
C ARG A 1 17.00 -11.40 4.45
N VAL A 2 15.81 -10.86 4.17
CA VAL A 2 14.73 -11.57 3.41
C VAL A 2 15.25 -12.05 2.06
N VAL A 3 15.82 -11.17 1.23
CA VAL A 3 16.35 -11.51 -0.10
C VAL A 3 17.40 -12.61 -0.04
N ALA A 4 18.32 -12.54 0.93
CA ALA A 4 19.38 -13.56 1.08
C ALA A 4 18.82 -14.95 1.43
N VAL A 5 17.79 -15.01 2.27
CA VAL A 5 17.11 -16.27 2.63
C VAL A 5 16.36 -16.82 1.42
N ALA A 6 15.54 -16.00 0.77
CA ALA A 6 14.77 -16.37 -0.40
C ALA A 6 15.67 -16.88 -1.54
N THR A 7 16.77 -16.18 -1.82
CA THR A 7 17.76 -16.59 -2.83
C THR A 7 18.40 -17.93 -2.49
N ARG A 8 18.76 -18.17 -1.22
CA ARG A 8 19.34 -19.45 -0.77
C ARG A 8 18.41 -20.62 -1.02
N HIS A 9 17.10 -20.41 -0.84
CA HIS A 9 16.10 -21.46 -0.96
C HIS A 9 15.40 -21.50 -2.34
N GLY A 10 15.84 -20.67 -3.29
CA GLY A 10 15.23 -20.62 -4.64
C GLY A 10 13.76 -20.15 -4.62
N VAL A 11 13.34 -19.37 -3.64
CA VAL A 11 11.97 -18.89 -3.48
C VAL A 11 11.87 -17.47 -4.03
N PRO A 12 11.05 -17.22 -5.06
CA PRO A 12 10.83 -15.85 -5.56
C PRO A 12 10.08 -15.00 -4.51
N VAL A 13 10.42 -13.71 -4.47
CA VAL A 13 9.79 -12.72 -3.60
C VAL A 13 9.03 -11.72 -4.47
N VAL A 14 7.75 -11.54 -4.20
CA VAL A 14 6.95 -10.45 -4.79
C VAL A 14 6.92 -9.31 -3.78
N GLU A 15 7.53 -8.19 -4.15
CA GLU A 15 7.51 -6.94 -3.40
C GLU A 15 6.39 -6.06 -3.94
N ASP A 16 5.24 -6.04 -3.26
CA ASP A 16 4.12 -5.16 -3.60
C ASP A 16 4.28 -3.81 -2.88
N ALA A 17 4.67 -2.78 -3.62
CA ALA A 17 5.14 -1.49 -3.09
C ALA A 17 4.30 -0.28 -3.53
N PRO A 18 2.96 -0.30 -3.40
CA PRO A 18 2.12 0.80 -3.87
C PRO A 18 2.25 2.09 -3.03
N TYR A 19 2.84 2.02 -1.85
CA TYR A 19 2.96 3.12 -0.90
C TYR A 19 4.41 3.52 -0.60
N SER A 20 5.40 2.97 -1.28
CA SER A 20 6.82 3.23 -1.02
C SER A 20 7.16 4.72 -1.03
N GLU A 21 6.56 5.46 -1.97
CA GLU A 21 6.76 6.90 -2.12
C GLU A 21 5.96 7.76 -1.12
N LEU A 22 5.04 7.17 -0.38
CA LEU A 22 4.19 7.87 0.59
C LEU A 22 4.72 7.77 2.02
N ARG A 23 6.02 7.87 2.19
CA ARG A 23 6.68 7.99 3.49
C ARG A 23 6.84 9.47 3.83
N PHE A 24 6.30 9.93 4.95
CA PHE A 24 6.30 11.33 5.36
C PHE A 24 7.02 11.58 6.70
N SER A 25 7.52 10.54 7.33
CA SER A 25 8.41 10.64 8.49
C SER A 25 9.42 9.49 8.52
N GLY A 26 10.56 9.69 9.20
CA GLY A 26 11.67 8.73 9.23
C GLY A 26 12.48 8.70 7.93
N GLU A 27 13.53 7.87 7.91
CA GLU A 27 14.40 7.71 6.76
C GLU A 27 13.75 6.89 5.63
N PRO A 28 14.04 7.18 4.36
CA PRO A 28 13.61 6.36 3.23
C PRO A 28 14.07 4.91 3.38
N LEU A 29 13.18 3.96 3.11
CA LEU A 29 13.50 2.55 3.15
C LEU A 29 13.84 2.05 1.74
N PRO A 30 14.99 1.40 1.54
CA PRO A 30 15.32 0.82 0.24
C PRO A 30 14.39 -0.35 -0.09
N SER A 31 14.02 -0.48 -1.37
CA SER A 31 13.23 -1.61 -1.83
C SER A 31 13.99 -2.93 -1.68
N LEU A 32 13.28 -4.05 -1.52
CA LEU A 32 13.90 -5.37 -1.54
C LEU A 32 14.61 -5.64 -2.87
N LYS A 33 14.06 -5.10 -3.96
CA LYS A 33 14.64 -5.18 -5.31
C LYS A 33 16.05 -4.59 -5.38
N SER A 34 16.34 -3.53 -4.62
CA SER A 34 17.69 -2.92 -4.61
C SER A 34 18.78 -3.85 -4.07
N PHE A 35 18.43 -4.86 -3.30
CA PHE A 35 19.36 -5.87 -2.77
C PHE A 35 19.41 -7.15 -3.63
N ASP A 36 18.64 -7.22 -4.71
CA ASP A 36 18.50 -8.42 -5.54
C ASP A 36 19.56 -8.47 -6.64
N GLN A 37 20.57 -9.30 -6.46
CA GLN A 37 21.62 -9.55 -7.44
C GLN A 37 21.40 -10.79 -8.31
N ARG A 38 20.39 -11.62 -7.99
CA ARG A 38 20.18 -12.92 -8.63
C ARG A 38 18.84 -13.09 -9.32
N GLY A 39 18.04 -12.04 -9.41
CA GLY A 39 16.71 -12.11 -10.01
C GLY A 39 15.71 -12.90 -9.18
N THR A 40 15.76 -12.75 -7.87
CA THR A 40 14.83 -13.37 -6.91
C THR A 40 13.61 -12.50 -6.65
N VAL A 41 13.75 -11.16 -6.76
CA VAL A 41 12.70 -10.20 -6.41
C VAL A 41 11.98 -9.69 -7.65
N ILE A 42 10.67 -9.74 -7.59
CA ILE A 42 9.71 -9.16 -8.55
C ILE A 42 9.11 -7.94 -7.84
N HIS A 43 9.43 -6.73 -8.30
CA HIS A 43 8.93 -5.50 -7.71
C HIS A 43 7.71 -5.00 -8.48
N LEU A 44 6.63 -4.68 -7.75
CA LEU A 44 5.40 -4.11 -8.27
C LEU A 44 5.27 -2.67 -7.80
N GLY A 45 5.10 -1.74 -8.74
CA GLY A 45 4.84 -0.34 -8.46
C GLY A 45 3.61 0.17 -9.21
N THR A 46 3.01 1.27 -8.75
CA THR A 46 1.80 1.82 -9.34
C THR A 46 1.74 3.33 -9.25
N PHE A 47 1.14 3.96 -10.25
CA PHE A 47 0.79 5.39 -10.23
C PHE A 47 -0.50 5.68 -9.44
N SER A 48 -1.24 4.66 -9.02
CA SER A 48 -2.54 4.83 -8.36
C SER A 48 -2.49 5.62 -7.07
N LYS A 49 -1.37 5.61 -6.35
CA LYS A 49 -1.23 6.28 -5.04
C LYS A 49 -0.37 7.53 -5.08
N ILE A 50 0.39 7.69 -6.16
CA ILE A 50 1.34 8.81 -6.32
C ILE A 50 0.92 9.80 -7.40
N LEU A 51 -0.01 9.43 -8.29
CA LEU A 51 -0.52 10.28 -9.35
C LEU A 51 -2.05 10.23 -9.44
N SER A 52 -2.62 9.16 -9.99
CA SER A 52 -4.07 9.02 -10.09
C SER A 52 -4.48 7.55 -10.19
N PRO A 53 -5.41 7.09 -9.33
CA PRO A 53 -5.91 5.71 -9.38
C PRO A 53 -6.74 5.43 -10.64
N GLY A 54 -7.34 6.46 -11.25
CA GLY A 54 -8.17 6.34 -12.46
C GLY A 54 -7.37 6.00 -13.71
N LEU A 55 -6.08 6.27 -13.75
CA LEU A 55 -5.22 5.92 -14.89
C LEU A 55 -5.03 4.41 -15.07
N ARG A 56 -5.21 3.63 -14.02
CA ARG A 56 -4.99 2.16 -14.01
C ARG A 56 -3.61 1.76 -14.52
N LEU A 57 -2.58 2.53 -14.17
CA LEU A 57 -1.19 2.28 -14.56
C LEU A 57 -0.38 1.71 -13.42
N ALA A 58 0.40 0.68 -13.74
CA ALA A 58 1.34 0.05 -12.85
C ALA A 58 2.55 -0.44 -13.65
N TRP A 59 3.64 -0.77 -12.96
CA TRP A 59 4.82 -1.37 -13.58
C TRP A 59 5.33 -2.54 -12.77
N ILE A 60 6.06 -3.43 -13.45
CA ILE A 60 6.71 -4.59 -12.84
C ILE A 60 8.19 -4.56 -13.22
N VAL A 61 9.07 -4.58 -12.23
CA VAL A 61 10.50 -4.76 -12.42
C VAL A 61 10.84 -6.21 -12.03
N ALA A 62 11.11 -7.05 -13.05
CA ALA A 62 11.24 -8.47 -12.86
C ALA A 62 12.40 -9.06 -13.67
N PRO A 63 12.97 -10.19 -13.25
CA PRO A 63 13.95 -10.94 -14.04
C PRO A 63 13.31 -11.54 -15.31
N GLY A 64 14.16 -11.79 -16.32
CA GLY A 64 13.69 -12.25 -17.63
C GLY A 64 12.89 -13.57 -17.58
N TRP A 65 13.21 -14.47 -16.67
CA TRP A 65 12.47 -15.74 -16.50
C TRP A 65 11.01 -15.53 -16.10
N PHE A 66 10.69 -14.42 -15.43
CA PHE A 66 9.33 -14.03 -15.06
C PHE A 66 8.70 -13.10 -16.10
N ALA A 67 9.43 -12.08 -16.56
CA ALA A 67 8.90 -11.05 -17.46
C ALA A 67 8.46 -11.60 -18.82
N LYS A 68 9.21 -12.55 -19.39
CA LYS A 68 8.88 -13.13 -20.71
C LYS A 68 7.54 -13.88 -20.72
N PRO A 69 7.28 -14.87 -19.83
CA PRO A 69 5.98 -15.51 -19.73
C PRO A 69 4.85 -14.52 -19.38
N LEU A 70 5.13 -13.55 -18.53
CA LEU A 70 4.14 -12.55 -18.13
C LEU A 70 3.66 -11.71 -19.32
N ASN A 71 4.54 -11.32 -20.24
CA ASN A 71 4.15 -10.58 -21.45
C ASN A 71 3.19 -11.38 -22.32
N ILE A 72 3.39 -12.69 -22.44
CA ILE A 72 2.48 -13.55 -23.19
C ILE A 72 1.11 -13.62 -22.50
N LEU A 73 1.10 -13.83 -21.19
CA LEU A 73 -0.13 -13.86 -20.40
C LEU A 73 -0.88 -12.52 -20.45
N LYS A 74 -0.15 -11.39 -20.36
CA LYS A 74 -0.72 -10.05 -20.48
C LYS A 74 -1.41 -9.85 -21.83
N SER A 75 -0.75 -10.23 -22.93
CA SER A 75 -1.34 -10.15 -24.27
C SER A 75 -2.62 -10.97 -24.40
N SER A 76 -2.70 -12.10 -23.71
CA SER A 76 -3.90 -12.96 -23.72
C SER A 76 -5.01 -12.45 -22.81
N ALA A 77 -4.65 -11.74 -21.71
CA ALA A 77 -5.62 -11.27 -20.73
C ALA A 77 -6.32 -9.97 -21.15
N ASP A 78 -5.58 -9.00 -21.67
CA ASP A 78 -6.12 -7.66 -22.00
C ASP A 78 -5.41 -6.98 -23.18
N LEU A 79 -4.63 -7.73 -23.99
CA LEU A 79 -3.77 -7.24 -25.07
C LEU A 79 -2.68 -6.30 -24.56
N HIS A 80 -3.05 -5.13 -24.08
CA HIS A 80 -2.16 -4.13 -23.51
C HIS A 80 -2.93 -3.14 -22.61
N THR A 81 -2.22 -2.51 -21.72
CA THR A 81 -2.74 -1.35 -20.98
C THR A 81 -3.02 -0.21 -21.96
N SER A 82 -4.09 0.57 -21.72
CA SER A 82 -4.49 1.69 -22.57
C SER A 82 -3.30 2.59 -22.95
N THR A 83 -3.02 2.71 -24.24
CA THR A 83 -1.96 3.60 -24.76
C THR A 83 -2.24 5.06 -24.44
N PHE A 84 -3.51 5.48 -24.44
CA PHE A 84 -3.91 6.84 -24.07
C PHE A 84 -3.45 7.18 -22.64
N THR A 85 -3.77 6.33 -21.66
CA THR A 85 -3.38 6.60 -20.26
C THR A 85 -1.88 6.53 -20.06
N GLN A 86 -1.17 5.68 -20.83
CA GLN A 86 0.30 5.64 -20.80
C GLN A 86 0.90 6.93 -21.36
N MET A 87 0.37 7.45 -22.47
CA MET A 87 0.83 8.72 -23.06
C MET A 87 0.54 9.91 -22.14
N VAL A 88 -0.64 9.97 -21.51
CA VAL A 88 -0.97 11.01 -20.51
C VAL A 88 0.03 10.99 -19.35
N ALA A 89 0.34 9.82 -18.82
CA ALA A 89 1.32 9.70 -17.73
C ALA A 89 2.74 10.07 -18.20
N ALA A 90 3.15 9.66 -19.40
CA ALA A 90 4.45 9.98 -19.95
C ALA A 90 4.61 11.50 -20.18
N GLU A 91 3.59 12.15 -20.73
CA GLU A 91 3.59 13.62 -20.93
C GLU A 91 3.65 14.38 -19.61
N TYR A 92 2.86 13.93 -18.62
CA TYR A 92 2.92 14.49 -17.27
C TYR A 92 4.33 14.36 -16.67
N LEU A 93 4.93 13.17 -16.74
CA LEU A 93 6.28 12.92 -16.18
C LEU A 93 7.39 13.68 -16.92
N ALA A 94 7.20 13.99 -18.20
CA ALA A 94 8.16 14.77 -18.98
C ALA A 94 8.10 16.28 -18.67
N GLY A 95 6.92 16.80 -18.31
CA GLY A 95 6.68 18.23 -18.13
C GLY A 95 6.50 18.69 -16.68
N ALA A 96 6.21 17.80 -15.75
CA ALA A 96 5.92 18.11 -14.35
C ALA A 96 7.07 17.71 -13.43
N ASP A 97 7.21 18.46 -12.34
CA ASP A 97 8.10 18.11 -11.23
C ASP A 97 7.40 17.08 -10.33
N LEU A 98 7.67 15.78 -10.58
CA LEU A 98 7.12 14.69 -9.79
C LEU A 98 7.58 14.75 -8.33
N ASP A 99 8.80 15.17 -8.07
CA ASP A 99 9.35 15.24 -6.71
C ASP A 99 8.65 16.32 -5.90
N ALA A 100 8.38 17.49 -6.48
CA ALA A 100 7.58 18.53 -5.85
C ALA A 100 6.13 18.07 -5.60
N HIS A 101 5.52 17.31 -6.52
CA HIS A 101 4.21 16.72 -6.33
C HIS A 101 4.22 15.70 -5.17
N LEU A 102 5.20 14.80 -5.12
CA LEU A 102 5.36 13.82 -4.05
C LEU A 102 5.58 14.49 -2.70
N ALA A 103 6.40 15.53 -2.63
CA ALA A 103 6.59 16.31 -1.41
C ALA A 103 5.27 16.89 -0.88
N ARG A 104 4.46 17.48 -1.77
CA ARG A 104 3.15 18.03 -1.42
C ARG A 104 2.18 16.98 -0.90
N ILE A 105 2.06 15.84 -1.57
CA ILE A 105 1.12 14.78 -1.12
C ILE A 105 1.58 14.13 0.17
N ARG A 106 2.89 13.98 0.40
CA ARG A 106 3.46 13.52 1.67
C ARG A 106 3.09 14.47 2.81
N GLU A 107 3.21 15.76 2.62
CA GLU A 107 2.79 16.77 3.60
C GLU A 107 1.30 16.64 3.94
N ILE A 108 0.43 16.60 2.93
CA ILE A 108 -1.02 16.47 3.12
C ILE A 108 -1.39 15.20 3.88
N TYR A 109 -0.85 14.05 3.48
CA TYR A 109 -1.14 12.78 4.13
C TYR A 109 -0.53 12.69 5.54
N GLY A 110 0.63 13.29 5.76
CA GLY A 110 1.22 13.43 7.09
C GLY A 110 0.31 14.21 8.04
N GLN A 111 -0.21 15.36 7.60
CA GLN A 111 -1.16 16.17 8.37
C GLN A 111 -2.46 15.42 8.67
N ARG A 112 -3.03 14.70 7.69
CA ARG A 112 -4.25 13.90 7.89
C ARG A 112 -4.03 12.75 8.87
N ARG A 113 -2.88 12.02 8.76
CA ARG A 113 -2.48 11.02 9.73
C ARG A 113 -2.44 11.61 11.15
N ASP A 114 -1.81 12.76 11.32
CA ASP A 114 -1.65 13.41 12.64
C ASP A 114 -2.98 13.83 13.22
N VAL A 115 -3.91 14.34 12.40
CA VAL A 115 -5.27 14.67 12.84
C VAL A 115 -5.99 13.41 13.33
N MET A 116 -5.94 12.33 12.56
CA MET A 116 -6.59 11.06 12.95
C MET A 116 -5.96 10.46 14.21
N VAL A 117 -4.63 10.42 14.31
CA VAL A 117 -3.92 9.92 15.50
C VAL A 117 -4.32 10.70 16.75
N ARG A 118 -4.29 12.05 16.71
CA ARG A 118 -4.72 12.88 17.84
C ARG A 118 -6.19 12.67 18.20
N ALA A 119 -7.06 12.47 17.23
CA ALA A 119 -8.46 12.16 17.49
C ALA A 119 -8.63 10.80 18.19
N LEU A 120 -7.92 9.77 17.74
CA LEU A 120 -7.94 8.46 18.38
C LEU A 120 -7.36 8.51 19.80
N GLU A 121 -6.27 9.25 20.04
CA GLU A 121 -5.69 9.45 21.37
C GLU A 121 -6.65 10.11 22.35
N ARG A 122 -7.48 11.03 21.87
CA ARG A 122 -8.43 11.76 22.69
C ARG A 122 -9.73 11.01 22.96
N GLU A 123 -10.24 10.30 21.93
CA GLU A 123 -11.61 9.76 21.95
C GLU A 123 -11.69 8.26 22.24
N MET A 124 -10.59 7.51 21.99
CA MET A 124 -10.64 6.07 22.18
C MET A 124 -10.38 5.67 23.63
N PRO A 125 -11.04 4.62 24.13
CA PRO A 125 -10.71 4.02 25.42
C PRO A 125 -9.26 3.58 25.51
N ALA A 126 -8.69 3.57 26.72
CA ALA A 126 -7.28 3.25 26.96
C ALA A 126 -6.88 1.82 26.53
N GLU A 127 -7.84 0.91 26.44
CA GLU A 127 -7.65 -0.48 26.01
C GLU A 127 -7.50 -0.62 24.50
N VAL A 128 -7.91 0.39 23.73
CA VAL A 128 -7.75 0.39 22.26
C VAL A 128 -6.32 0.73 21.91
N ARG A 129 -5.70 -0.12 21.11
CA ARG A 129 -4.35 0.10 20.59
C ARG A 129 -4.42 0.46 19.12
N PHE A 130 -3.52 1.29 18.65
CA PHE A 130 -3.41 1.61 17.23
C PHE A 130 -1.99 1.96 16.82
N THR A 131 -1.69 1.74 15.53
CA THR A 131 -0.40 2.07 14.95
C THR A 131 -0.25 3.57 14.72
N ARG A 132 1.00 4.06 14.73
CA ARG A 132 1.38 5.41 14.29
C ARG A 132 2.29 5.27 13.07
N PRO A 133 1.71 5.17 11.85
CA PRO A 133 2.50 4.88 10.66
C PRO A 133 3.36 6.08 10.23
N GLU A 134 4.54 5.81 9.73
CA GLU A 134 5.46 6.81 9.15
C GLU A 134 5.18 7.10 7.68
N GLY A 135 4.22 6.38 7.09
CA GLY A 135 3.82 6.51 5.69
C GLY A 135 2.57 5.70 5.35
N GLY A 136 2.21 5.69 4.08
CA GLY A 136 1.01 5.01 3.60
C GLY A 136 -0.27 5.81 3.83
N LEU A 137 -1.40 5.11 3.91
CA LEU A 137 -2.73 5.71 3.99
C LEU A 137 -3.61 5.11 5.10
N PHE A 138 -3.05 4.23 5.95
CA PHE A 138 -3.84 3.41 6.85
C PHE A 138 -3.28 3.39 8.27
N LEU A 139 -4.19 3.33 9.22
CA LEU A 139 -3.96 2.99 10.63
C LEU A 139 -4.53 1.60 10.90
N TRP A 140 -3.81 0.81 11.68
CA TRP A 140 -4.31 -0.45 12.21
C TRP A 140 -4.74 -0.25 13.65
N VAL A 141 -5.93 -0.71 13.99
CA VAL A 141 -6.52 -0.57 15.32
C VAL A 141 -6.83 -1.95 15.87
N GLU A 142 -6.51 -2.15 17.13
CA GLU A 142 -6.84 -3.33 17.92
C GLU A 142 -7.85 -2.94 19.00
N LEU A 143 -9.03 -3.54 18.92
CA LEU A 143 -10.10 -3.39 19.89
C LEU A 143 -9.85 -4.25 21.13
N PRO A 144 -10.45 -3.94 22.27
CA PRO A 144 -10.45 -4.82 23.44
C PRO A 144 -10.95 -6.22 23.12
N ALA A 145 -10.47 -7.20 23.90
CA ALA A 145 -10.90 -8.59 23.76
C ALA A 145 -12.43 -8.71 23.93
N GLY A 146 -13.03 -9.55 23.09
CA GLY A 146 -14.47 -9.77 23.07
C GLY A 146 -15.28 -8.85 22.16
N LEU A 147 -14.65 -7.86 21.51
CA LEU A 147 -15.28 -7.06 20.46
C LEU A 147 -14.93 -7.64 19.08
N ASP A 148 -15.96 -7.71 18.22
CA ASP A 148 -15.81 -8.06 16.81
C ASP A 148 -16.03 -6.83 15.93
N ALA A 149 -15.02 -6.52 15.11
CA ALA A 149 -15.06 -5.39 14.20
C ALA A 149 -16.14 -5.53 13.12
N ARG A 150 -16.54 -6.75 12.75
CA ARG A 150 -17.63 -6.97 11.80
C ARG A 150 -18.98 -6.62 12.40
N GLU A 151 -19.18 -6.97 13.67
CA GLU A 151 -20.40 -6.63 14.40
C GLU A 151 -20.47 -5.12 14.70
N LEU A 152 -19.33 -4.47 14.90
CA LEU A 152 -19.22 -3.03 15.12
C LEU A 152 -19.49 -2.22 13.83
N LEU A 153 -19.17 -2.75 12.65
CA LEU A 153 -19.25 -2.02 11.39
C LEU A 153 -20.65 -1.45 11.08
N PRO A 154 -21.78 -2.17 11.26
CA PRO A 154 -23.10 -1.60 11.03
C PRO A 154 -23.40 -0.38 11.94
N CYS A 155 -22.95 -0.42 13.19
CA CYS A 155 -23.11 0.68 14.12
C CYS A 155 -22.30 1.91 13.73
N ALA A 156 -21.09 1.70 13.19
CA ALA A 156 -20.25 2.75 12.67
C ALA A 156 -20.83 3.38 11.38
N LEU A 157 -21.31 2.54 10.45
CA LEU A 157 -21.95 2.99 9.21
C LEU A 157 -23.19 3.83 9.48
N ALA A 158 -24.00 3.46 10.47
CA ALA A 158 -25.15 4.26 10.90
C ALA A 158 -24.76 5.67 11.41
N ARG A 159 -23.49 5.88 11.74
CA ARG A 159 -22.88 7.15 12.14
C ARG A 159 -21.98 7.76 11.08
N ASN A 160 -22.11 7.32 9.84
CA ASN A 160 -21.28 7.76 8.68
C ASN A 160 -19.77 7.51 8.83
N VAL A 161 -19.38 6.48 9.58
CA VAL A 161 -18.00 6.05 9.72
C VAL A 161 -17.85 4.67 9.09
N ALA A 162 -16.91 4.54 8.14
CA ALA A 162 -16.57 3.28 7.50
C ALA A 162 -15.14 2.86 7.86
N PHE A 163 -14.94 1.58 8.08
CA PHE A 163 -13.63 0.97 8.26
C PHE A 163 -13.62 -0.43 7.63
N VAL A 164 -12.45 -1.03 7.50
CA VAL A 164 -12.33 -2.41 7.02
C VAL A 164 -12.06 -3.33 8.22
N PRO A 165 -12.95 -4.30 8.53
CA PRO A 165 -12.71 -5.29 9.57
C PRO A 165 -11.44 -6.08 9.31
N GLY A 166 -10.63 -6.26 10.35
CA GLY A 166 -9.29 -6.81 10.23
C GLY A 166 -9.24 -8.31 9.96
N GLY A 167 -10.26 -9.06 10.32
CA GLY A 167 -10.33 -10.50 10.08
C GLY A 167 -10.09 -10.90 8.61
N SER A 168 -10.38 -10.02 7.65
CA SER A 168 -10.11 -10.24 6.23
C SER A 168 -8.61 -10.27 5.86
N PHE A 169 -7.72 -9.81 6.74
CA PHE A 169 -6.27 -9.79 6.53
C PHE A 169 -5.54 -10.96 7.19
N TRP A 170 -6.28 -11.87 7.83
CA TRP A 170 -5.71 -13.03 8.53
C TRP A 170 -5.94 -14.31 7.72
N ALA A 171 -4.88 -14.82 7.10
CA ALA A 171 -4.96 -15.98 6.20
C ALA A 171 -5.46 -17.27 6.85
N ARG A 172 -5.34 -17.40 8.17
CA ARG A 172 -5.76 -18.59 8.94
C ARG A 172 -6.97 -18.31 9.84
N GLY A 173 -7.70 -17.22 9.59
CA GLY A 173 -8.77 -16.75 10.47
C GLY A 173 -8.22 -16.04 11.72
N GLY A 174 -9.11 -15.45 12.51
CA GLY A 174 -8.78 -14.60 13.65
C GLY A 174 -8.70 -13.12 13.28
N GLY A 175 -8.23 -12.28 14.21
CA GLY A 175 -8.12 -10.84 14.00
C GLY A 175 -9.46 -10.11 14.00
N ASP A 176 -10.54 -10.75 14.46
CA ASP A 176 -11.89 -10.20 14.47
C ASP A 176 -12.00 -8.93 15.35
N HIS A 177 -11.12 -8.81 16.34
CA HIS A 177 -10.97 -7.63 17.19
C HIS A 177 -10.12 -6.51 16.55
N THR A 178 -9.78 -6.61 15.27
CA THR A 178 -8.94 -5.61 14.59
C THR A 178 -9.69 -4.94 13.46
N LEU A 179 -9.26 -3.72 13.11
CA LEU A 179 -9.81 -2.98 11.98
C LEU A 179 -8.76 -2.05 11.36
N ARG A 180 -8.99 -1.67 10.10
CA ARG A 180 -8.15 -0.73 9.37
C ARG A 180 -8.93 0.56 9.08
N LEU A 181 -8.38 1.68 9.53
CA LEU A 181 -8.85 3.03 9.19
C LEU A 181 -8.04 3.61 8.04
N ASN A 182 -8.67 4.46 7.24
CA ASN A 182 -8.05 5.20 6.14
C ASN A 182 -8.10 6.71 6.45
N TYR A 183 -6.94 7.39 6.28
CA TYR A 183 -6.81 8.83 6.47
C TYR A 183 -6.51 9.60 5.17
N SER A 184 -6.64 8.95 3.98
CA SER A 184 -6.40 9.60 2.68
C SER A 184 -7.45 10.63 2.29
#